data_2d4a4e7959b3b1e255d08df9fdfb856b
#
_entry.id   2d4a4e7959b3b1e255d08df9fdfb856b
#
_cell.length_a   1.000
_cell.length_b   1.000
_cell.length_c   1.000
_cell.angle_alpha   90.00
_cell.angle_beta   90.00
_cell.angle_gamma   90.00
#
_symmetry.space_group_name_H-M   'P 1'
#
loop_
_entity.id
_entity.type
_entity.pdbx_description
1 polymer ?
#
loop_
_entity_poly.entity_id
_entity_poly.type
_entity_poly.pdbx_seq_one_letter_code
_entity_poly.pdbx_strand_id
1 'polypeptide(L)'
;MKERMQKTLAEVKGCPQKDRTESEGYVGAQTFMWICEDNIVEVPFDKEHLLERIISPDNLLQAYKAVQRNRGCSGIDKMSCEQMPPWLLANKDALIRSLLDGSYRPNPVKRIEIPKDNGKMRLLGIPTVIDRLVQQAINQTLTSIYERQFSPGSYGFRPRRGCHDALRGAQKIIDDGYIYVVDLDLERFFDTVSHSKLIEILSRTIKDGRVISLIHKYLRSGVMNKGMFEASEEGTPQGGPLSPLLSNIMLNELDKELTSRGLPFVRYADDSMIFCKSKRAAKRVKESVTRFIEGKLHLKVNRDKTVVSYVQGVKYLGYSFYVMKGKCQLTVHPRAKSKMKAKLKELTSRSNGWGYAKRKQKLEEYIRGWVGYYHLANMKRFLMETDEWLRRRLRMCIWKSWKRVKTRIANLIKCGIDKYQAYMWGNSRLGDWRIAGSYILCRAITNEKLSMAGYATLMGSYIEWHPK
;
A
#
# COMPACT_ATOMS: atom_id res chain seq x y z
N MET A 1 8.20 2.12 -26.75
CA MET A 1 8.08 2.46 -25.30
C MET A 1 6.66 2.33 -24.74
N LYS A 2 5.62 2.16 -25.57
CA LYS A 2 4.22 1.99 -25.15
C LYS A 2 3.83 0.56 -24.68
N GLU A 3 4.54 -0.48 -25.12
CA GLU A 3 4.16 -1.88 -24.84
C GLU A 3 4.64 -2.45 -23.49
N ARG A 4 5.61 -1.83 -22.82
CA ARG A 4 6.14 -2.35 -21.54
C ARG A 4 5.28 -2.05 -20.32
N MET A 5 4.40 -1.07 -20.38
CA MET A 5 3.52 -0.70 -19.26
C MET A 5 2.20 -1.52 -19.20
N GLN A 6 1.77 -2.11 -20.31
CA GLN A 6 0.51 -2.86 -20.35
C GLN A 6 0.58 -4.27 -19.76
N LYS A 7 1.76 -4.91 -19.70
CA LYS A 7 1.92 -6.29 -19.22
C LYS A 7 1.89 -6.48 -17.71
N THR A 8 2.03 -5.43 -16.92
CA THR A 8 2.10 -5.55 -15.45
C THR A 8 0.73 -5.47 -14.76
N LEU A 9 -0.34 -5.20 -15.50
CA LEU A 9 -1.68 -4.91 -14.96
C LEU A 9 -2.74 -6.00 -15.23
N ALA A 10 -2.42 -7.06 -15.96
CA ALA A 10 -3.43 -7.95 -16.53
C ALA A 10 -3.85 -9.15 -15.68
N GLU A 11 -3.21 -9.48 -14.54
CA GLU A 11 -3.47 -10.74 -13.84
C GLU A 11 -3.61 -10.63 -12.32
N VAL A 12 -4.56 -9.85 -11.84
CA VAL A 12 -5.01 -9.99 -10.45
C VAL A 12 -6.46 -10.51 -10.45
N LYS A 13 -6.62 -11.81 -10.68
CA LYS A 13 -7.87 -12.54 -10.45
C LYS A 13 -7.91 -12.99 -9.00
N GLY A 14 -8.77 -12.38 -8.21
CA GLY A 14 -9.08 -12.76 -6.82
C GLY A 14 -9.31 -11.53 -5.97
N CYS A 15 -10.23 -11.61 -5.02
CA CYS A 15 -10.45 -10.50 -4.08
C CYS A 15 -9.14 -10.22 -3.32
N PRO A 16 -8.45 -9.10 -3.57
CA PRO A 16 -7.04 -8.97 -3.21
C PRO A 16 -6.80 -8.63 -1.74
N GLN A 17 -7.87 -8.52 -0.95
CA GLN A 17 -7.80 -7.92 0.39
C GLN A 17 -7.35 -8.87 1.52
N LYS A 18 -7.31 -10.18 1.30
CA LYS A 18 -6.97 -11.14 2.37
C LYS A 18 -5.48 -11.26 2.70
N ASP A 19 -4.59 -10.85 1.79
CA ASP A 19 -3.14 -11.08 1.93
C ASP A 19 -2.28 -9.80 1.91
N ARG A 20 -2.90 -8.61 2.04
CA ARG A 20 -2.15 -7.34 1.95
C ARG A 20 -1.44 -7.02 3.24
N THR A 21 -0.12 -6.88 3.18
CA THR A 21 0.71 -6.30 4.23
C THR A 21 0.45 -4.78 4.33
N GLU A 22 0.81 -4.13 5.44
CA GLU A 22 0.66 -2.67 5.60
C GLU A 22 1.30 -1.87 4.45
N SER A 23 2.41 -2.37 3.89
CA SER A 23 3.08 -1.79 2.72
C SER A 23 2.29 -1.96 1.42
N GLU A 24 1.58 -3.06 1.24
CA GLU A 24 0.72 -3.30 0.07
C GLU A 24 -0.56 -2.46 0.10
N GLY A 25 -1.06 -2.10 1.29
CA GLY A 25 -2.16 -1.15 1.45
C GLY A 25 -1.82 0.23 0.88
N TYR A 26 -0.57 0.67 1.03
CA TYR A 26 -0.10 1.94 0.47
C TYR A 26 0.10 1.88 -1.05
N VAL A 27 0.59 0.77 -1.59
CA VAL A 27 0.73 0.56 -3.04
C VAL A 27 -0.63 0.45 -3.73
N GLY A 28 -1.61 -0.22 -3.10
CA GLY A 28 -2.97 -0.34 -3.64
C GLY A 28 -3.75 0.97 -3.66
N ALA A 29 -3.47 1.91 -2.74
CA ALA A 29 -4.07 3.24 -2.74
C ALA A 29 -3.59 4.10 -3.92
N GLN A 30 -2.39 3.87 -4.45
CA GLN A 30 -1.87 4.57 -5.63
C GLN A 30 -2.66 4.27 -6.90
N THR A 31 -3.34 3.12 -7.00
CA THR A 31 -4.13 2.76 -8.18
C THR A 31 -5.42 3.57 -8.35
N PHE A 32 -5.85 4.31 -7.35
CA PHE A 32 -7.04 5.16 -7.42
C PHE A 32 -6.78 6.56 -8.00
N MET A 33 -5.53 6.97 -8.08
CA MET A 33 -5.16 8.32 -8.53
C MET A 33 -4.56 8.29 -9.94
N TRP A 34 -5.37 7.94 -10.93
CA TRP A 34 -5.01 8.14 -12.32
C TRP A 34 -5.53 9.50 -12.81
N ILE A 35 -4.59 10.43 -12.91
CA ILE A 35 -4.74 11.55 -13.86
C ILE A 35 -4.30 10.97 -15.19
N CYS A 36 -5.18 10.97 -16.19
CA CYS A 36 -4.86 10.55 -17.53
C CYS A 36 -3.62 11.29 -18.03
N GLU A 37 -2.68 10.48 -18.55
CA GLU A 37 -1.57 10.88 -19.42
C GLU A 37 -0.89 12.21 -19.08
N ASP A 38 0.31 12.14 -18.59
CA ASP A 38 1.41 13.14 -18.57
C ASP A 38 1.14 14.66 -18.60
N ASN A 39 -0.08 15.13 -18.72
CA ASN A 39 -0.45 16.53 -18.72
C ASN A 39 -1.33 16.86 -17.52
N ILE A 40 -0.76 17.58 -16.54
CA ILE A 40 -1.55 18.46 -15.66
C ILE A 40 -1.96 19.64 -16.56
N VAL A 41 -3.07 19.48 -17.25
CA VAL A 41 -3.65 20.58 -18.04
C VAL A 41 -4.07 21.66 -17.04
N GLU A 42 -3.60 22.87 -17.24
CA GLU A 42 -4.12 24.04 -16.54
C GLU A 42 -5.56 24.27 -17.01
N VAL A 43 -6.50 23.73 -16.24
CA VAL A 43 -7.91 23.98 -16.52
C VAL A 43 -8.34 25.17 -15.70
N PRO A 44 -8.95 26.21 -16.32
CA PRO A 44 -9.57 27.30 -15.61
C PRO A 44 -10.53 26.77 -14.57
N PHE A 45 -10.38 27.22 -13.34
CA PHE A 45 -11.15 26.70 -12.21
C PHE A 45 -12.28 27.68 -11.91
N ASP A 46 -13.50 27.34 -12.34
CA ASP A 46 -14.70 27.99 -11.88
C ASP A 46 -15.05 27.48 -10.48
N LYS A 47 -14.97 28.37 -9.49
CA LYS A 47 -15.17 28.02 -8.08
C LYS A 47 -16.66 27.86 -7.71
N GLU A 48 -17.54 28.39 -8.52
CA GLU A 48 -18.98 28.48 -8.26
C GLU A 48 -19.78 27.37 -8.97
N HIS A 49 -19.31 26.90 -10.13
CA HIS A 49 -19.94 25.84 -10.93
C HIS A 49 -19.16 24.54 -10.95
N LEU A 50 -18.64 24.14 -9.79
CA LEU A 50 -17.78 22.97 -9.67
C LEU A 50 -18.55 21.66 -9.82
N LEU A 51 -19.82 21.65 -9.43
CA LEU A 51 -20.68 20.47 -9.53
C LEU A 51 -20.89 20.06 -11.00
N GLU A 52 -21.12 21.01 -11.89
CA GLU A 52 -21.29 20.77 -13.33
C GLU A 52 -20.05 20.10 -13.93
N ARG A 53 -18.89 20.50 -13.48
CA ARG A 53 -17.63 19.85 -13.89
C ARG A 53 -17.51 18.43 -13.34
N ILE A 54 -17.89 18.20 -12.08
CA ILE A 54 -17.86 16.87 -11.46
C ILE A 54 -18.75 15.90 -12.24
N ILE A 55 -19.95 16.33 -12.64
CA ILE A 55 -20.91 15.50 -13.36
C ILE A 55 -20.74 15.54 -14.89
N SER A 56 -19.74 16.26 -15.42
CA SER A 56 -19.50 16.31 -16.86
C SER A 56 -19.30 14.91 -17.43
N PRO A 57 -19.76 14.64 -18.68
CA PRO A 57 -19.67 13.32 -19.30
C PRO A 57 -18.25 12.73 -19.28
N ASP A 58 -17.23 13.55 -19.58
CA ASP A 58 -15.84 13.11 -19.64
C ASP A 58 -15.32 12.73 -18.25
N ASN A 59 -15.62 13.50 -17.21
CA ASN A 59 -15.19 13.20 -15.85
C ASN A 59 -15.90 11.96 -15.32
N LEU A 60 -17.20 11.81 -15.57
CA LEU A 60 -17.97 10.62 -15.20
C LEU A 60 -17.46 9.36 -15.93
N LEU A 61 -17.09 9.48 -17.21
CA LEU A 61 -16.52 8.37 -17.97
C LEU A 61 -15.15 7.93 -17.40
N GLN A 62 -14.31 8.88 -17.02
CA GLN A 62 -13.03 8.58 -16.37
C GLN A 62 -13.26 7.92 -15.01
N ALA A 63 -14.17 8.42 -14.20
CA ALA A 63 -14.54 7.84 -12.93
C ALA A 63 -15.08 6.41 -13.08
N TYR A 64 -15.97 6.20 -14.06
CA TYR A 64 -16.47 4.87 -14.42
C TYR A 64 -15.33 3.91 -14.76
N LYS A 65 -14.41 4.29 -15.65
CA LYS A 65 -13.25 3.46 -16.03
C LYS A 65 -12.38 3.13 -14.82
N ALA A 66 -12.17 4.08 -13.91
CA ALA A 66 -11.38 3.88 -12.71
C ALA A 66 -12.04 2.87 -11.75
N VAL A 67 -13.36 2.99 -11.51
CA VAL A 67 -14.11 2.07 -10.64
C VAL A 67 -14.15 0.66 -11.24
N GLN A 68 -14.39 0.55 -12.56
CA GLN A 68 -14.39 -0.72 -13.28
C GLN A 68 -13.01 -1.43 -13.21
N ARG A 69 -11.94 -0.70 -13.43
CA ARG A 69 -10.57 -1.24 -13.38
C ARG A 69 -10.23 -1.81 -12.00
N ASN A 70 -10.71 -1.18 -10.94
CA ASN A 70 -10.42 -1.59 -9.58
C ASN A 70 -11.13 -2.87 -9.14
N ARG A 71 -12.24 -3.27 -9.79
CA ARG A 71 -12.99 -4.49 -9.50
C ARG A 71 -13.23 -4.73 -8.02
N GLY A 72 -13.53 -3.68 -7.24
CA GLY A 72 -13.73 -3.79 -5.81
C GLY A 72 -15.01 -4.54 -5.44
N CYS A 73 -15.06 -5.07 -4.21
CA CYS A 73 -16.23 -5.79 -3.70
C CYS A 73 -17.48 -4.93 -3.67
N SER A 74 -18.68 -5.55 -3.71
CA SER A 74 -19.98 -4.90 -3.59
C SER A 74 -20.20 -4.24 -2.23
N GLY A 75 -20.94 -3.13 -2.23
CA GLY A 75 -21.40 -2.45 -1.02
C GLY A 75 -22.53 -3.17 -0.29
N ILE A 76 -23.39 -2.40 0.39
CA ILE A 76 -24.57 -2.91 1.10
C ILE A 76 -25.66 -3.39 0.13
N ASP A 77 -25.72 -2.78 -1.06
CA ASP A 77 -26.65 -3.08 -2.15
C ASP A 77 -26.33 -4.38 -2.90
N LYS A 78 -25.19 -5.00 -2.59
CA LYS A 78 -24.66 -6.21 -3.24
C LYS A 78 -24.41 -6.06 -4.75
N MET A 79 -24.52 -4.85 -5.32
CA MET A 79 -24.26 -4.60 -6.73
C MET A 79 -22.75 -4.74 -7.03
N SER A 80 -22.41 -5.54 -8.04
CA SER A 80 -21.04 -5.70 -8.51
C SER A 80 -20.64 -4.62 -9.51
N CYS A 81 -19.33 -4.43 -9.74
CA CYS A 81 -18.86 -3.53 -10.78
C CYS A 81 -19.33 -3.93 -12.19
N GLU A 82 -19.59 -5.20 -12.43
CA GLU A 82 -20.10 -5.72 -13.72
C GLU A 82 -21.56 -5.34 -13.95
N GLN A 83 -22.35 -5.10 -12.91
CA GLN A 83 -23.74 -4.66 -12.99
C GLN A 83 -23.88 -3.13 -13.12
N MET A 84 -22.80 -2.36 -12.96
CA MET A 84 -22.83 -0.90 -13.06
C MET A 84 -23.20 -0.41 -14.48
N PRO A 85 -22.69 -0.97 -15.60
CA PRO A 85 -23.04 -0.51 -16.95
C PRO A 85 -24.55 -0.56 -17.25
N PRO A 86 -25.27 -1.71 -17.11
CA PRO A 86 -26.70 -1.74 -17.37
C PRO A 86 -27.50 -0.84 -16.41
N TRP A 87 -27.06 -0.70 -15.16
CA TRP A 87 -27.69 0.22 -14.21
C TRP A 87 -27.57 1.67 -14.64
N LEU A 88 -26.37 2.09 -15.10
CA LEU A 88 -26.15 3.46 -15.59
C LEU A 88 -26.95 3.76 -16.86
N LEU A 89 -27.10 2.81 -17.78
CA LEU A 89 -27.95 2.99 -18.97
C LEU A 89 -29.39 3.34 -18.60
N ALA A 90 -29.93 2.71 -17.55
CA ALA A 90 -31.30 2.95 -17.09
C ALA A 90 -31.46 4.18 -16.18
N ASN A 91 -30.44 4.55 -15.39
CA ASN A 91 -30.60 5.48 -14.27
C ASN A 91 -29.68 6.72 -14.33
N LYS A 92 -28.84 6.88 -15.36
CA LYS A 92 -27.88 7.99 -15.46
C LYS A 92 -28.52 9.36 -15.30
N ASP A 93 -29.64 9.62 -16.02
CA ASP A 93 -30.27 10.94 -16.01
C ASP A 93 -30.95 11.23 -14.66
N ALA A 94 -31.48 10.21 -14.00
CA ALA A 94 -32.02 10.34 -12.65
C ALA A 94 -30.89 10.63 -11.64
N LEU A 95 -29.74 9.94 -11.77
CA LEU A 95 -28.58 10.19 -10.94
C LEU A 95 -28.08 11.63 -11.10
N ILE A 96 -27.90 12.10 -12.33
CA ILE A 96 -27.43 13.44 -12.62
C ILE A 96 -28.41 14.49 -12.05
N ARG A 97 -29.73 14.32 -12.27
CA ARG A 97 -30.76 15.21 -11.70
C ARG A 97 -30.68 15.24 -10.19
N SER A 98 -30.58 14.10 -9.52
CA SER A 98 -30.50 14.03 -8.05
C SER A 98 -29.23 14.69 -7.48
N LEU A 99 -28.14 14.71 -8.22
CA LEU A 99 -26.91 15.43 -7.85
C LEU A 99 -27.08 16.93 -8.02
N LEU A 100 -27.72 17.38 -9.11
CA LEU A 100 -27.94 18.81 -9.40
C LEU A 100 -28.94 19.46 -8.44
N ASP A 101 -30.05 18.80 -8.15
CA ASP A 101 -31.10 19.30 -7.24
C ASP A 101 -30.76 19.07 -5.76
N GLY A 102 -29.65 18.36 -5.50
CA GLY A 102 -29.19 18.07 -4.14
C GLY A 102 -30.02 17.03 -3.41
N SER A 103 -30.91 16.29 -4.08
CA SER A 103 -31.70 15.20 -3.46
C SER A 103 -30.90 13.91 -3.27
N TYR A 104 -29.75 13.76 -3.93
CA TYR A 104 -28.88 12.60 -3.81
C TYR A 104 -28.50 12.34 -2.36
N ARG A 105 -28.70 11.08 -1.93
CA ARG A 105 -28.31 10.60 -0.59
C ARG A 105 -27.38 9.41 -0.72
N PRO A 106 -26.10 9.56 -0.27
CA PRO A 106 -25.17 8.44 -0.22
C PRO A 106 -25.69 7.30 0.67
N ASN A 107 -25.42 6.07 0.25
CA ASN A 107 -25.72 4.89 1.06
C ASN A 107 -24.70 4.74 2.20
N PRO A 108 -25.09 4.11 3.33
CA PRO A 108 -24.15 3.72 4.37
C PRO A 108 -23.07 2.80 3.83
N VAL A 109 -21.83 2.93 4.32
CA VAL A 109 -20.75 2.04 3.93
C VAL A 109 -20.85 0.69 4.63
N LYS A 110 -20.58 -0.40 3.91
CA LYS A 110 -20.53 -1.75 4.49
C LYS A 110 -19.23 -1.92 5.29
N ARG A 111 -19.34 -2.18 6.59
CA ARG A 111 -18.17 -2.42 7.46
C ARG A 111 -17.58 -3.82 7.24
N ILE A 112 -16.27 -3.89 7.10
CA ILE A 112 -15.49 -5.14 7.08
C ILE A 112 -14.30 -4.99 8.03
N GLU A 113 -14.03 -6.02 8.81
CA GLU A 113 -12.90 -6.09 9.72
C GLU A 113 -11.74 -6.86 9.06
N ILE A 114 -10.56 -6.25 9.01
CA ILE A 114 -9.34 -6.89 8.51
C ILE A 114 -8.33 -7.00 9.67
N PRO A 115 -7.78 -8.20 9.95
CA PRO A 115 -6.81 -8.36 11.01
C PRO A 115 -5.50 -7.64 10.68
N LYS A 116 -4.99 -6.86 11.66
CA LYS A 116 -3.63 -6.29 11.62
C LYS A 116 -2.63 -7.30 12.18
N ASP A 117 -1.34 -7.14 11.85
CA ASP A 117 -0.24 -7.99 12.36
C ASP A 117 -0.12 -8.06 13.88
N ASN A 118 -0.63 -7.06 14.58
CA ASN A 118 -0.62 -6.98 16.05
C ASN A 118 -1.89 -7.57 16.70
N GLY A 119 -2.71 -8.30 15.94
CA GLY A 119 -3.96 -8.90 16.42
C GLY A 119 -5.14 -7.92 16.55
N LYS A 120 -4.94 -6.61 16.36
CA LYS A 120 -6.02 -5.63 16.33
C LYS A 120 -6.72 -5.68 14.96
N MET A 121 -8.00 -5.32 14.93
CA MET A 121 -8.76 -5.25 13.69
C MET A 121 -8.65 -3.85 13.07
N ARG A 122 -8.61 -3.80 11.74
CA ARG A 122 -8.76 -2.57 10.96
C ARG A 122 -10.18 -2.55 10.40
N LEU A 123 -10.89 -1.46 10.64
CA LEU A 123 -12.25 -1.28 10.16
C LEU A 123 -12.19 -0.63 8.76
N LEU A 124 -12.68 -1.33 7.74
CA LEU A 124 -12.85 -0.77 6.41
C LEU A 124 -14.33 -0.56 6.11
N GLY A 125 -14.65 0.54 5.42
CA GLY A 125 -15.98 0.81 4.89
C GLY A 125 -16.00 0.64 3.38
N ILE A 126 -16.89 -0.22 2.86
CA ILE A 126 -17.04 -0.41 1.41
C ILE A 126 -18.29 0.35 0.96
N PRO A 127 -18.14 1.47 0.20
CA PRO A 127 -19.28 2.17 -0.39
C PRO A 127 -19.93 1.33 -1.50
N THR A 128 -21.16 1.65 -1.87
CA THR A 128 -21.81 1.06 -3.05
C THR A 128 -21.04 1.43 -4.32
N VAL A 129 -21.27 0.70 -5.40
CA VAL A 129 -20.55 0.94 -6.68
C VAL A 129 -20.88 2.33 -7.23
N ILE A 130 -22.13 2.78 -7.08
CA ILE A 130 -22.56 4.11 -7.54
C ILE A 130 -21.97 5.20 -6.65
N ASP A 131 -21.95 5.02 -5.33
CA ASP A 131 -21.28 5.96 -4.44
C ASP A 131 -19.78 6.08 -4.76
N ARG A 132 -19.12 4.96 -5.10
CA ARG A 132 -17.71 5.00 -5.57
C ARG A 132 -17.54 5.76 -6.87
N LEU A 133 -18.48 5.65 -7.81
CA LEU A 133 -18.47 6.42 -9.04
C LEU A 133 -18.52 7.92 -8.76
N VAL A 134 -19.49 8.36 -7.95
CA VAL A 134 -19.66 9.78 -7.61
C VAL A 134 -18.46 10.29 -6.79
N GLN A 135 -18.01 9.54 -5.78
CA GLN A 135 -16.81 9.89 -5.01
C GLN A 135 -15.56 10.01 -5.89
N GLN A 136 -15.40 9.11 -6.87
CA GLN A 136 -14.28 9.15 -7.81
C GLN A 136 -14.35 10.37 -8.72
N ALA A 137 -15.54 10.74 -9.19
CA ALA A 137 -15.74 11.96 -9.98
C ALA A 137 -15.38 13.22 -9.20
N ILE A 138 -15.81 13.30 -7.92
CA ILE A 138 -15.42 14.38 -7.00
C ILE A 138 -13.92 14.39 -6.80
N ASN A 139 -13.32 13.23 -6.50
CA ASN A 139 -11.90 13.10 -6.24
C ASN A 139 -11.03 13.59 -7.39
N GLN A 140 -11.35 13.22 -8.64
CA GLN A 140 -10.60 13.63 -9.83
C GLN A 140 -10.58 15.15 -9.99
N THR A 141 -11.75 15.78 -9.85
CA THR A 141 -11.90 17.22 -9.97
C THR A 141 -11.19 17.96 -8.83
N LEU A 142 -11.39 17.55 -7.59
CA LEU A 142 -10.76 18.19 -6.44
C LEU A 142 -9.26 17.98 -6.38
N THR A 143 -8.76 16.83 -6.83
CA THR A 143 -7.31 16.56 -6.87
C THR A 143 -6.59 17.59 -7.71
N SER A 144 -7.12 17.98 -8.88
CA SER A 144 -6.50 18.98 -9.74
C SER A 144 -6.39 20.37 -9.08
N ILE A 145 -7.30 20.69 -8.15
CA ILE A 145 -7.36 21.95 -7.42
C ILE A 145 -6.38 21.94 -6.24
N TYR A 146 -6.43 20.88 -5.44
CA TYR A 146 -5.67 20.80 -4.18
C TYR A 146 -4.21 20.39 -4.39
N GLU A 147 -3.87 19.67 -5.46
CA GLU A 147 -2.48 19.25 -5.74
C GLU A 147 -1.51 20.45 -5.76
N ARG A 148 -1.95 21.61 -6.24
CA ARG A 148 -1.15 22.83 -6.24
C ARG A 148 -0.94 23.44 -4.85
N GLN A 149 -1.82 23.10 -3.89
CA GLN A 149 -1.77 23.63 -2.53
C GLN A 149 -1.00 22.74 -1.55
N PHE A 150 -0.75 21.50 -1.95
CA PHE A 150 -0.06 20.55 -1.09
C PHE A 150 1.43 20.82 -0.98
N SER A 151 1.96 20.73 0.24
CA SER A 151 3.38 20.89 0.52
C SER A 151 4.25 19.89 -0.26
N PRO A 152 5.45 20.30 -0.71
CA PRO A 152 6.45 19.39 -1.27
C PRO A 152 6.83 18.23 -0.36
N GLY A 153 6.75 18.37 0.96
CA GLY A 153 7.03 17.33 1.96
C GLY A 153 5.93 16.26 2.11
N SER A 154 4.77 16.43 1.45
CA SER A 154 3.67 15.47 1.43
C SER A 154 3.73 14.56 0.20
N TYR A 155 3.69 13.23 0.39
CA TYR A 155 3.88 12.25 -0.69
C TYR A 155 2.71 11.28 -0.84
N GLY A 156 2.05 10.89 0.25
CA GLY A 156 1.00 9.86 0.23
C GLY A 156 -0.27 10.30 -0.51
N PHE A 157 -0.88 9.39 -1.28
CA PHE A 157 -2.13 9.61 -2.00
C PHE A 157 -2.10 10.79 -2.99
N ARG A 158 -0.95 11.11 -3.53
CA ARG A 158 -0.77 12.19 -4.50
C ARG A 158 -0.31 11.64 -5.85
N PRO A 159 -0.77 12.23 -6.97
CA PRO A 159 -0.32 11.82 -8.29
C PRO A 159 1.20 11.99 -8.45
N ARG A 160 1.84 11.05 -9.15
CA ARG A 160 3.29 11.04 -9.45
C ARG A 160 4.21 11.07 -8.22
N ARG A 161 3.69 10.79 -7.02
CA ARG A 161 4.47 10.70 -5.78
C ARG A 161 4.25 9.35 -5.12
N GLY A 162 5.35 8.74 -4.71
CA GLY A 162 5.32 7.41 -4.10
C GLY A 162 6.10 7.35 -2.79
N CYS A 163 6.03 6.19 -2.16
CA CYS A 163 6.80 5.91 -0.95
C CYS A 163 8.31 6.03 -1.16
N HIS A 164 8.81 5.70 -2.35
CA HIS A 164 10.22 5.84 -2.69
C HIS A 164 10.67 7.31 -2.75
N ASP A 165 9.79 8.20 -3.21
CA ASP A 165 10.09 9.65 -3.23
C ASP A 165 10.11 10.22 -1.82
N ALA A 166 9.19 9.77 -0.95
CA ALA A 166 9.21 10.10 0.47
C ALA A 166 10.52 9.67 1.15
N LEU A 167 10.99 8.45 0.86
CA LEU A 167 12.26 7.93 1.39
C LEU A 167 13.47 8.73 0.90
N ARG A 168 13.52 9.08 -0.39
CA ARG A 168 14.58 9.94 -0.96
C ARG A 168 14.54 11.35 -0.36
N GLY A 169 13.33 11.89 -0.15
CA GLY A 169 13.15 13.18 0.55
C GLY A 169 13.70 13.13 1.98
N ALA A 170 13.40 12.06 2.72
CA ALA A 170 13.93 11.85 4.06
C ALA A 170 15.46 11.71 4.07
N GLN A 171 16.05 10.95 3.12
CA GLN A 171 17.50 10.81 2.99
C GLN A 171 18.18 12.17 2.79
N LYS A 172 17.63 13.02 1.89
CA LYS A 172 18.18 14.35 1.63
C LYS A 172 18.19 15.21 2.88
N ILE A 173 17.08 15.23 3.64
CA ILE A 173 16.97 15.98 4.89
C ILE A 173 18.00 15.49 5.92
N ILE A 174 18.21 14.17 6.01
CA ILE A 174 19.20 13.58 6.93
C ILE A 174 20.63 13.95 6.49
N ASP A 175 20.92 13.94 5.19
CA ASP A 175 22.21 14.33 4.63
C ASP A 175 22.50 15.83 4.87
N ASP A 176 21.47 16.68 4.98
CA ASP A 176 21.57 18.08 5.37
C ASP A 176 21.79 18.29 6.89
N GLY A 177 22.02 17.20 7.65
CA GLY A 177 22.37 17.22 9.06
C GLY A 177 21.20 17.21 10.05
N TYR A 178 19.98 16.94 9.61
CA TYR A 178 18.81 16.79 10.48
C TYR A 178 18.69 15.34 10.97
N ILE A 179 19.39 15.03 12.04
CA ILE A 179 19.61 13.66 12.54
C ILE A 179 18.69 13.23 13.68
N TYR A 180 17.83 14.09 14.16
CA TYR A 180 16.77 13.76 15.13
C TYR A 180 15.40 13.86 14.47
N VAL A 181 14.54 12.95 14.81
CA VAL A 181 13.20 12.81 14.22
C VAL A 181 12.14 12.82 15.30
N VAL A 182 11.06 13.53 15.05
CA VAL A 182 9.78 13.33 15.71
C VAL A 182 8.97 12.41 14.78
N ASP A 183 8.82 11.16 15.19
CA ASP A 183 7.93 10.19 14.55
C ASP A 183 6.52 10.41 15.12
N LEU A 184 5.63 10.97 14.28
CA LEU A 184 4.30 11.42 14.67
C LEU A 184 3.25 10.39 14.24
N ASP A 185 2.54 9.80 15.20
CA ASP A 185 1.43 8.86 14.97
C ASP A 185 0.12 9.48 15.45
N LEU A 186 -0.88 9.54 14.57
CA LEU A 186 -2.21 10.03 14.91
C LEU A 186 -3.09 8.87 15.40
N GLU A 187 -3.87 9.09 16.45
CA GLU A 187 -4.74 8.07 16.99
C GLU A 187 -6.00 7.91 16.13
N ARG A 188 -6.12 6.77 15.43
CA ARG A 188 -7.29 6.45 14.60
C ARG A 188 -7.71 7.61 13.69
N PHE A 189 -6.74 8.23 13.02
CA PHE A 189 -6.95 9.46 12.26
C PHE A 189 -8.25 9.46 11.45
N PHE A 190 -8.47 8.42 10.61
CA PHE A 190 -9.68 8.35 9.78
C PHE A 190 -11.00 8.28 10.57
N ASP A 191 -10.96 7.78 11.80
CA ASP A 191 -12.16 7.63 12.64
C ASP A 191 -12.44 8.87 13.50
N THR A 192 -11.48 9.82 13.59
CA THR A 192 -11.54 10.97 14.52
C THR A 192 -11.53 12.34 13.83
N VAL A 193 -11.58 12.38 12.49
CA VAL A 193 -11.64 13.65 11.74
C VAL A 193 -12.94 14.36 12.05
N SER A 194 -12.87 15.57 12.59
CA SER A 194 -14.04 16.45 12.79
C SER A 194 -14.63 16.87 11.44
N HIS A 195 -15.90 16.51 11.19
CA HIS A 195 -16.62 16.88 9.97
C HIS A 195 -16.69 18.41 9.81
N SER A 196 -17.01 19.14 10.90
CA SER A 196 -17.11 20.59 10.89
C SER A 196 -15.78 21.25 10.49
N LYS A 197 -14.66 20.78 11.07
CA LYS A 197 -13.34 21.29 10.75
C LYS A 197 -12.92 21.00 9.33
N LEU A 198 -13.20 19.80 8.84
CA LEU A 198 -12.90 19.45 7.44
C LEU A 198 -13.73 20.27 6.46
N ILE A 199 -15.02 20.45 6.72
CA ILE A 199 -15.91 21.29 5.89
C ILE A 199 -15.47 22.76 5.93
N GLU A 200 -15.07 23.30 7.07
CA GLU A 200 -14.49 24.64 7.19
C GLU A 200 -13.27 24.81 6.26
N ILE A 201 -12.33 23.85 6.30
CA ILE A 201 -11.13 23.88 5.45
C ILE A 201 -11.49 23.81 3.96
N LEU A 202 -12.41 22.91 3.60
CA LEU A 202 -12.88 22.76 2.22
C LEU A 202 -13.54 24.06 1.70
N SER A 203 -14.37 24.71 2.49
CA SER A 203 -15.11 25.93 2.13
C SER A 203 -14.21 27.15 1.91
N ARG A 204 -12.97 27.11 2.38
CA ARG A 204 -11.97 28.16 2.06
C ARG A 204 -11.61 28.16 0.56
N THR A 205 -11.57 26.98 -0.06
CA THR A 205 -11.18 26.81 -1.47
C THR A 205 -12.39 26.60 -2.38
N ILE A 206 -13.35 25.77 -1.97
CA ILE A 206 -14.55 25.42 -2.75
C ILE A 206 -15.66 26.40 -2.38
N LYS A 207 -16.21 27.11 -3.37
CA LYS A 207 -17.30 28.08 -3.20
C LYS A 207 -18.65 27.51 -3.62
N ASP A 208 -18.67 26.41 -4.36
CA ASP A 208 -19.91 25.71 -4.71
C ASP A 208 -20.48 24.95 -3.48
N GLY A 209 -21.51 25.54 -2.87
CA GLY A 209 -22.16 24.97 -1.68
C GLY A 209 -22.79 23.60 -1.92
N ARG A 210 -23.17 23.29 -3.18
CA ARG A 210 -23.74 21.97 -3.54
C ARG A 210 -22.70 20.88 -3.39
N VAL A 211 -21.45 21.15 -3.81
CA VAL A 211 -20.32 20.20 -3.65
C VAL A 211 -19.97 20.01 -2.18
N ILE A 212 -19.91 21.10 -1.41
CA ILE A 212 -19.69 21.03 0.05
C ILE A 212 -20.78 20.19 0.74
N SER A 213 -22.06 20.46 0.39
CA SER A 213 -23.20 19.70 0.91
C SER A 213 -23.10 18.21 0.55
N LEU A 214 -22.72 17.88 -0.69
CA LEU A 214 -22.56 16.50 -1.14
C LEU A 214 -21.44 15.78 -0.37
N ILE A 215 -20.28 16.44 -0.18
CA ILE A 215 -19.18 15.89 0.64
C ILE A 215 -19.65 15.67 2.08
N HIS A 216 -20.36 16.62 2.67
CA HIS A 216 -20.90 16.50 4.02
C HIS A 216 -21.88 15.33 4.14
N LYS A 217 -22.74 15.09 3.13
CA LYS A 217 -23.61 13.93 3.08
C LYS A 217 -22.82 12.61 3.05
N TYR A 218 -21.70 12.53 2.31
CA TYR A 218 -20.81 11.37 2.32
C TYR A 218 -20.16 11.13 3.68
N LEU A 219 -19.74 12.17 4.38
CA LEU A 219 -19.17 12.05 5.72
C LEU A 219 -20.22 11.51 6.73
N ARG A 220 -21.47 11.91 6.58
CA ARG A 220 -22.58 11.52 7.46
C ARG A 220 -23.37 10.29 6.98
N SER A 221 -22.97 9.65 5.90
CA SER A 221 -23.73 8.51 5.32
C SER A 221 -23.87 7.31 6.27
N GLY A 222 -23.09 7.27 7.33
CA GLY A 222 -23.13 6.19 8.32
C GLY A 222 -22.49 4.90 7.85
N VAL A 223 -22.54 3.91 8.72
CA VAL A 223 -21.89 2.61 8.54
C VAL A 223 -22.89 1.50 8.81
N MET A 224 -22.96 0.52 7.93
CA MET A 224 -23.71 -0.71 8.13
C MET A 224 -22.78 -1.80 8.68
N ASN A 225 -22.95 -2.14 9.95
CA ASN A 225 -22.16 -3.14 10.65
C ASN A 225 -23.04 -4.36 10.98
N LYS A 226 -22.77 -5.50 10.34
CA LYS A 226 -23.53 -6.76 10.53
C LYS A 226 -25.07 -6.59 10.43
N GLY A 227 -25.53 -5.68 9.58
CA GLY A 227 -26.95 -5.41 9.39
C GLY A 227 -27.54 -4.31 10.27
N MET A 228 -26.77 -3.76 11.22
CA MET A 228 -27.18 -2.61 12.05
C MET A 228 -26.56 -1.32 11.50
N PHE A 229 -27.38 -0.28 11.46
CA PHE A 229 -26.94 1.06 11.06
C PHE A 229 -26.30 1.78 12.26
N GLU A 230 -25.12 2.32 12.03
CA GLU A 230 -24.39 3.17 12.96
C GLU A 230 -24.23 4.56 12.32
N ALA A 231 -24.72 5.61 12.97
CA ALA A 231 -24.52 6.99 12.51
C ALA A 231 -23.05 7.37 12.61
N SER A 232 -22.57 8.19 11.66
CA SER A 232 -21.19 8.71 11.66
C SER A 232 -21.24 10.21 11.96
N GLU A 233 -20.83 10.61 13.16
CA GLU A 233 -20.74 12.02 13.56
C GLU A 233 -19.34 12.58 13.37
N GLU A 234 -18.33 11.71 13.37
CA GLU A 234 -16.92 12.00 13.16
C GLU A 234 -16.32 10.97 12.19
N GLY A 235 -15.18 11.32 11.64
CA GLY A 235 -14.36 10.43 10.82
C GLY A 235 -14.70 10.46 9.34
N THR A 236 -13.80 9.86 8.56
CA THR A 236 -13.97 9.62 7.13
C THR A 236 -13.94 8.12 6.90
N PRO A 237 -14.95 7.50 6.25
CA PRO A 237 -14.97 6.07 6.04
C PRO A 237 -13.70 5.58 5.30
N GLN A 238 -12.92 4.69 5.91
CA GLN A 238 -11.75 4.09 5.25
C GLN A 238 -12.20 3.16 4.13
N GLY A 239 -11.82 3.45 2.87
CA GLY A 239 -12.07 2.58 1.72
C GLY A 239 -12.83 3.21 0.56
N GLY A 240 -13.38 4.41 0.72
CA GLY A 240 -13.92 5.21 -0.38
C GLY A 240 -12.84 5.93 -1.17
N PRO A 241 -13.04 6.23 -2.47
CA PRO A 241 -12.08 6.96 -3.29
C PRO A 241 -11.78 8.38 -2.80
N LEU A 242 -12.73 9.01 -2.12
CA LEU A 242 -12.62 10.40 -1.67
C LEU A 242 -11.82 10.57 -0.37
N SER A 243 -11.84 9.58 0.52
CA SER A 243 -11.25 9.66 1.86
C SER A 243 -9.75 9.98 1.87
N PRO A 244 -8.90 9.44 0.96
CA PRO A 244 -7.48 9.79 0.90
C PRO A 244 -7.21 11.26 0.59
N LEU A 245 -8.01 11.85 -0.31
CA LEU A 245 -7.90 13.27 -0.65
C LEU A 245 -8.32 14.16 0.52
N LEU A 246 -9.47 13.87 1.16
CA LEU A 246 -9.95 14.59 2.33
C LEU A 246 -8.94 14.53 3.48
N SER A 247 -8.31 13.39 3.67
CA SER A 247 -7.20 13.18 4.60
C SER A 247 -6.03 14.14 4.32
N ASN A 248 -5.59 14.21 3.07
CA ASN A 248 -4.52 15.12 2.68
C ASN A 248 -4.90 16.59 2.84
N ILE A 249 -6.14 16.97 2.53
CA ILE A 249 -6.63 18.34 2.71
C ILE A 249 -6.59 18.75 4.19
N MET A 250 -7.05 17.86 5.08
CA MET A 250 -7.01 18.09 6.52
C MET A 250 -5.58 18.24 7.05
N LEU A 251 -4.69 17.32 6.67
CA LEU A 251 -3.31 17.31 7.11
C LEU A 251 -2.43 18.35 6.43
N ASN A 252 -2.86 18.94 5.32
CA ASN A 252 -2.15 20.05 4.70
C ASN A 252 -2.08 21.30 5.59
N GLU A 253 -3.02 21.48 6.52
CA GLU A 253 -2.93 22.55 7.51
C GLU A 253 -1.73 22.34 8.47
N LEU A 254 -1.44 21.07 8.83
CA LEU A 254 -0.22 20.72 9.55
C LEU A 254 1.02 20.97 8.68
N ASP A 255 0.98 20.57 7.41
CA ASP A 255 2.09 20.76 6.47
C ASP A 255 2.43 22.24 6.30
N LYS A 256 1.42 23.12 6.20
CA LYS A 256 1.58 24.58 6.14
C LYS A 256 2.22 25.13 7.42
N GLU A 257 1.78 24.66 8.59
CA GLU A 257 2.34 25.07 9.88
C GLU A 257 3.81 24.65 10.02
N LEU A 258 4.16 23.42 9.61
CA LEU A 258 5.55 22.96 9.62
C LEU A 258 6.43 23.78 8.65
N THR A 259 5.89 24.06 7.47
CA THR A 259 6.59 24.87 6.44
C THR A 259 6.82 26.29 6.92
N SER A 260 5.81 26.93 7.52
CA SER A 260 5.92 28.32 8.04
C SER A 260 6.95 28.45 9.15
N ARG A 261 7.19 27.37 9.91
CA ARG A 261 8.23 27.28 10.96
C ARG A 261 9.61 26.89 10.42
N GLY A 262 9.77 26.65 9.13
CA GLY A 262 11.01 26.15 8.53
C GLY A 262 11.42 24.76 9.01
N LEU A 263 10.46 23.93 9.44
CA LEU A 263 10.70 22.58 9.92
C LEU A 263 10.65 21.61 8.73
N PRO A 264 11.77 20.96 8.37
CA PRO A 264 11.75 19.95 7.32
C PRO A 264 10.99 18.71 7.80
N PHE A 265 10.14 18.19 6.93
CA PHE A 265 9.31 17.02 7.23
C PHE A 265 9.08 16.18 5.98
N VAL A 266 8.70 14.94 6.21
CA VAL A 266 8.21 14.02 5.18
C VAL A 266 6.95 13.36 5.71
N ARG A 267 5.85 13.48 4.97
CA ARG A 267 4.57 12.87 5.33
C ARG A 267 4.09 11.92 4.23
N TYR A 268 3.71 10.73 4.61
CA TYR A 268 3.03 9.77 3.73
C TYR A 268 1.69 9.37 4.36
N ALA A 269 0.59 9.96 3.85
CA ALA A 269 -0.74 9.86 4.48
C ALA A 269 -0.71 10.40 5.94
N ASP A 270 -1.04 9.57 6.90
CA ASP A 270 -1.02 9.84 8.34
C ASP A 270 0.37 9.62 8.99
N ASP A 271 1.27 8.86 8.35
CA ASP A 271 2.66 8.67 8.82
C ASP A 271 3.51 9.92 8.54
N SER A 272 3.94 10.62 9.59
CA SER A 272 4.70 11.88 9.47
C SER A 272 5.99 11.85 10.26
N MET A 273 7.09 12.24 9.60
CA MET A 273 8.40 12.42 10.23
C MET A 273 8.82 13.89 10.13
N ILE A 274 9.06 14.53 11.27
CA ILE A 274 9.55 15.91 11.35
C ILE A 274 11.01 15.87 11.82
N PHE A 275 11.89 16.53 11.10
CA PHE A 275 13.33 16.43 11.32
C PHE A 275 13.89 17.64 12.05
N CYS A 276 14.84 17.39 12.95
CA CYS A 276 15.51 18.41 13.76
C CYS A 276 17.02 18.15 13.85
N LYS A 277 17.80 19.20 14.06
CA LYS A 277 19.26 19.09 14.24
C LYS A 277 19.67 18.60 15.63
N SER A 278 18.83 18.77 16.65
CA SER A 278 19.15 18.36 18.02
C SER A 278 17.98 17.69 18.72
N LYS A 279 18.27 16.82 19.71
CA LYS A 279 17.25 16.14 20.53
C LYS A 279 16.39 17.12 21.32
N ARG A 280 16.99 18.24 21.82
CA ARG A 280 16.28 19.28 22.56
C ARG A 280 15.27 20.01 21.65
N ALA A 281 15.67 20.33 20.42
CA ALA A 281 14.77 20.91 19.41
C ALA A 281 13.63 19.96 19.08
N ALA A 282 13.90 18.68 18.83
CA ALA A 282 12.90 17.68 18.53
C ALA A 282 11.86 17.52 19.66
N LYS A 283 12.28 17.54 20.91
CA LYS A 283 11.32 17.51 22.07
C LYS A 283 10.39 18.73 22.07
N ARG A 284 10.92 19.94 21.88
CA ARG A 284 10.11 21.18 21.80
C ARG A 284 9.16 21.14 20.61
N VAL A 285 9.62 20.66 19.45
CA VAL A 285 8.80 20.51 18.24
C VAL A 285 7.67 19.51 18.51
N LYS A 286 7.96 18.34 19.10
CA LYS A 286 6.94 17.36 19.49
C LYS A 286 5.83 18.02 20.30
N GLU A 287 6.16 18.73 21.37
CA GLU A 287 5.18 19.38 22.25
C GLU A 287 4.36 20.45 21.53
N SER A 288 5.01 21.31 20.75
CA SER A 288 4.34 22.40 20.05
C SER A 288 3.45 21.90 18.92
N VAL A 289 3.88 20.88 18.18
CA VAL A 289 3.10 20.26 17.11
C VAL A 289 1.91 19.47 17.68
N THR A 290 2.10 18.77 18.80
CA THR A 290 0.98 18.09 19.48
C THR A 290 -0.09 19.10 19.89
N ARG A 291 0.27 20.23 20.50
CA ARG A 291 -0.69 21.30 20.86
C ARG A 291 -1.41 21.87 19.64
N PHE A 292 -0.71 22.05 18.52
CA PHE A 292 -1.33 22.52 17.28
C PHE A 292 -2.35 21.50 16.74
N ILE A 293 -1.99 20.23 16.66
CA ILE A 293 -2.86 19.16 16.18
C ILE A 293 -4.10 19.03 17.05
N GLU A 294 -3.93 18.96 18.38
CA GLU A 294 -5.05 18.78 19.30
C GLU A 294 -5.92 20.07 19.39
N GLY A 295 -5.30 21.26 19.42
CA GLY A 295 -6.03 22.52 19.61
C GLY A 295 -6.59 23.14 18.33
N LYS A 296 -5.94 22.98 17.18
CA LYS A 296 -6.36 23.64 15.91
C LYS A 296 -7.02 22.67 14.92
N LEU A 297 -6.55 21.42 14.88
CA LEU A 297 -7.10 20.44 13.95
C LEU A 297 -8.11 19.50 14.62
N HIS A 298 -8.22 19.55 15.94
CA HIS A 298 -9.09 18.68 16.73
C HIS A 298 -8.84 17.18 16.46
N LEU A 299 -7.58 16.82 16.17
CA LEU A 299 -7.14 15.45 15.97
C LEU A 299 -6.42 14.96 17.24
N LYS A 300 -6.45 13.65 17.48
CA LYS A 300 -5.79 13.04 18.64
C LYS A 300 -4.41 12.53 18.26
N VAL A 301 -3.37 12.92 19.01
CA VAL A 301 -2.02 12.39 18.87
C VAL A 301 -1.84 11.15 19.73
N ASN A 302 -1.37 10.07 19.16
CA ASN A 302 -1.00 8.87 19.91
C ASN A 302 0.31 9.12 20.66
N ARG A 303 0.22 9.48 21.93
CA ARG A 303 1.37 9.88 22.75
C ARG A 303 2.37 8.76 22.99
N ASP A 304 1.90 7.51 23.04
CA ASP A 304 2.74 6.33 23.29
C ASP A 304 3.61 5.99 22.08
N LYS A 305 3.09 6.20 20.88
CA LYS A 305 3.79 5.92 19.63
C LYS A 305 4.54 7.13 19.07
N THR A 306 4.10 8.35 19.39
CA THR A 306 4.79 9.57 18.99
C THR A 306 6.08 9.72 19.78
N VAL A 307 7.21 9.47 19.15
CA VAL A 307 8.51 9.40 19.82
C VAL A 307 9.51 10.35 19.19
N VAL A 308 10.46 10.81 20.03
CA VAL A 308 11.66 11.52 19.56
C VAL A 308 12.82 10.55 19.57
N SER A 309 13.42 10.35 18.41
CA SER A 309 14.54 9.40 18.28
C SER A 309 15.64 9.96 17.38
N TYR A 310 16.82 9.34 17.47
CA TYR A 310 17.86 9.50 16.46
C TYR A 310 17.43 8.75 15.21
N VAL A 311 17.76 9.27 14.02
CA VAL A 311 17.31 8.70 12.72
C VAL A 311 17.71 7.24 12.51
N GLN A 312 18.82 6.82 13.13
CA GLN A 312 19.29 5.44 12.97
C GLN A 312 18.31 4.45 13.61
N GLY A 313 17.83 3.52 12.82
CA GLY A 313 16.90 2.48 13.27
C GLY A 313 15.42 2.88 13.31
N VAL A 314 15.09 4.15 13.03
CA VAL A 314 13.68 4.55 12.87
C VAL A 314 13.03 3.77 11.73
N LYS A 315 11.82 3.28 11.97
CA LYS A 315 11.02 2.62 10.94
C LYS A 315 10.20 3.66 10.19
N TYR A 316 10.36 3.74 8.88
CA TYR A 316 9.49 4.54 8.01
C TYR A 316 9.18 3.77 6.72
N LEU A 317 7.90 3.59 6.41
CA LEU A 317 7.43 2.84 5.23
C LEU A 317 8.11 1.47 5.05
N GLY A 318 8.37 0.77 6.15
CA GLY A 318 9.04 -0.54 6.13
C GLY A 318 10.56 -0.51 6.01
N TYR A 319 11.15 0.65 5.81
CA TYR A 319 12.60 0.88 5.78
C TYR A 319 13.12 1.38 7.13
N SER A 320 14.45 1.42 7.26
CA SER A 320 15.18 2.11 8.32
C SER A 320 16.36 2.87 7.71
N PHE A 321 16.79 3.90 8.42
CA PHE A 321 17.92 4.74 8.03
C PHE A 321 19.17 4.36 8.81
N TYR A 322 20.34 4.51 8.20
CA TYR A 322 21.63 4.51 8.88
C TYR A 322 22.60 5.45 8.16
N VAL A 323 23.52 6.03 8.91
CA VAL A 323 24.53 6.93 8.35
C VAL A 323 25.85 6.19 8.18
N MET A 324 26.41 6.23 6.99
CA MET A 324 27.72 5.64 6.67
C MET A 324 28.55 6.62 5.86
N LYS A 325 29.75 6.93 6.36
CA LYS A 325 30.64 7.92 5.73
C LYS A 325 29.96 9.28 5.48
N GLY A 326 29.17 9.75 6.43
CA GLY A 326 28.46 11.03 6.34
C GLY A 326 27.22 11.05 5.44
N LYS A 327 26.86 9.92 4.80
CA LYS A 327 25.69 9.82 3.94
C LYS A 327 24.62 8.88 4.51
N CYS A 328 23.38 9.28 4.39
CA CYS A 328 22.23 8.47 4.78
C CYS A 328 22.02 7.33 3.78
N GLN A 329 21.93 6.12 4.30
CA GLN A 329 21.64 4.91 3.55
C GLN A 329 20.34 4.27 4.05
N LEU A 330 19.65 3.59 3.14
CA LEU A 330 18.43 2.83 3.46
C LEU A 330 18.74 1.36 3.70
N THR A 331 18.10 0.79 4.70
CA THR A 331 18.06 -0.65 4.94
C THR A 331 16.63 -1.11 5.18
N VAL A 332 16.37 -2.38 4.96
CA VAL A 332 15.05 -2.96 5.27
C VAL A 332 14.91 -3.11 6.78
N HIS A 333 13.80 -2.61 7.33
CA HIS A 333 13.53 -2.74 8.77
C HIS A 333 13.43 -4.23 9.20
N PRO A 334 13.96 -4.62 10.39
CA PRO A 334 13.99 -6.01 10.84
C PRO A 334 12.62 -6.72 10.82
N ARG A 335 11.54 -6.01 11.17
CA ARG A 335 10.17 -6.57 11.10
C ARG A 335 9.77 -6.94 9.66
N ALA A 336 10.13 -6.13 8.66
CA ALA A 336 9.85 -6.42 7.26
C ALA A 336 10.65 -7.64 6.77
N LYS A 337 11.93 -7.79 7.19
CA LYS A 337 12.74 -8.98 6.93
C LYS A 337 12.11 -10.24 7.53
N SER A 338 11.63 -10.16 8.76
CA SER A 338 10.97 -11.28 9.45
C SER A 338 9.66 -11.69 8.77
N LYS A 339 8.82 -10.72 8.38
CA LYS A 339 7.59 -10.96 7.61
C LYS A 339 7.88 -11.66 6.30
N MET A 340 8.89 -11.19 5.55
CA MET A 340 9.30 -11.81 4.30
C MET A 340 9.72 -13.26 4.49
N LYS A 341 10.57 -13.55 5.48
CA LYS A 341 10.98 -14.92 5.78
C LYS A 341 9.80 -15.81 6.18
N ALA A 342 8.84 -15.28 6.96
CA ALA A 342 7.61 -15.98 7.33
C ALA A 342 6.76 -16.33 6.09
N LYS A 343 6.57 -15.37 5.18
CA LYS A 343 5.81 -15.60 3.94
C LYS A 343 6.51 -16.59 3.00
N LEU A 344 7.81 -16.49 2.82
CA LEU A 344 8.58 -17.48 2.06
C LEU A 344 8.49 -18.87 2.69
N LYS A 345 8.46 -18.97 4.02
CA LYS A 345 8.25 -20.23 4.75
C LYS A 345 6.88 -20.83 4.47
N GLU A 346 5.83 -20.02 4.43
CA GLU A 346 4.46 -20.41 4.06
C GLU A 346 4.40 -20.93 2.62
N LEU A 347 4.90 -20.14 1.65
CA LEU A 347 4.91 -20.46 0.22
C LEU A 347 5.70 -21.74 -0.09
N THR A 348 6.72 -22.03 0.73
CA THR A 348 7.53 -23.25 0.64
C THR A 348 7.19 -24.28 1.74
N SER A 349 5.95 -24.28 2.21
CA SER A 349 5.47 -25.35 3.10
C SER A 349 5.40 -26.66 2.33
N ARG A 350 5.89 -27.74 2.96
CA ARG A 350 5.83 -29.10 2.40
C ARG A 350 4.42 -29.71 2.49
N SER A 351 3.51 -29.07 3.21
CA SER A 351 2.15 -29.56 3.51
C SER A 351 1.04 -28.76 2.81
N ASN A 352 1.37 -27.75 1.98
CA ASN A 352 0.36 -26.89 1.35
C ASN A 352 -0.31 -27.51 0.10
N GLY A 353 0.03 -28.73 -0.27
CA GLY A 353 -0.57 -29.41 -1.42
C GLY A 353 -0.22 -28.85 -2.81
N TRP A 354 0.68 -27.88 -2.88
CA TRP A 354 1.01 -27.22 -4.15
C TRP A 354 1.98 -28.03 -5.00
N GLY A 355 1.66 -28.17 -6.29
CA GLY A 355 2.59 -28.66 -7.30
C GLY A 355 3.71 -27.65 -7.61
N TYR A 356 4.68 -28.07 -8.43
CA TYR A 356 5.84 -27.26 -8.80
C TYR A 356 5.45 -25.95 -9.50
N ALA A 357 4.55 -26.00 -10.46
CA ALA A 357 4.13 -24.83 -11.25
C ALA A 357 3.51 -23.74 -10.37
N LYS A 358 2.53 -24.10 -9.53
CA LYS A 358 1.86 -23.15 -8.62
C LYS A 358 2.84 -22.54 -7.61
N ARG A 359 3.74 -23.37 -7.04
CA ARG A 359 4.75 -22.87 -6.09
C ARG A 359 5.73 -21.91 -6.76
N LYS A 360 6.19 -22.23 -7.97
CA LYS A 360 7.07 -21.35 -8.74
C LYS A 360 6.43 -20.01 -9.00
N GLN A 361 5.21 -20.01 -9.54
CA GLN A 361 4.46 -18.79 -9.83
C GLN A 361 4.28 -17.93 -8.57
N LYS A 362 3.81 -18.51 -7.47
CA LYS A 362 3.57 -17.77 -6.21
C LYS A 362 4.85 -17.21 -5.58
N LEU A 363 5.97 -17.93 -5.71
CA LEU A 363 7.27 -17.42 -5.26
C LEU A 363 7.75 -16.27 -6.15
N GLU A 364 7.63 -16.39 -7.46
CA GLU A 364 8.01 -15.35 -8.41
C GLU A 364 7.22 -14.06 -8.18
N GLU A 365 5.89 -14.16 -8.11
CA GLU A 365 5.00 -13.02 -7.81
C GLU A 365 5.43 -12.31 -6.51
N TYR A 366 5.65 -13.09 -5.44
CA TYR A 366 6.01 -12.53 -4.14
C TYR A 366 7.43 -11.92 -4.14
N ILE A 367 8.42 -12.61 -4.70
CA ILE A 367 9.81 -12.13 -4.74
C ILE A 367 9.91 -10.83 -5.54
N ARG A 368 9.31 -10.79 -6.74
CA ARG A 368 9.32 -9.58 -7.59
C ARG A 368 8.65 -8.40 -6.90
N GLY A 369 7.48 -8.62 -6.30
CA GLY A 369 6.77 -7.56 -5.58
C GLY A 369 7.56 -7.04 -4.38
N TRP A 370 8.10 -7.95 -3.55
CA TRP A 370 8.85 -7.57 -2.35
C TRP A 370 10.18 -6.87 -2.69
N VAL A 371 10.96 -7.42 -3.62
CA VAL A 371 12.22 -6.82 -4.06
C VAL A 371 11.98 -5.50 -4.78
N GLY A 372 10.95 -5.43 -5.65
CA GLY A 372 10.55 -4.20 -6.31
C GLY A 372 10.17 -3.07 -5.35
N TYR A 373 9.57 -3.40 -4.20
CA TYR A 373 9.29 -2.42 -3.15
C TYR A 373 10.55 -2.01 -2.37
N TYR A 374 11.43 -2.97 -2.02
CA TYR A 374 12.59 -2.73 -1.13
C TYR A 374 13.91 -2.48 -1.87
N HIS A 375 13.90 -2.30 -3.19
CA HIS A 375 15.14 -2.18 -3.99
C HIS A 375 16.02 -0.99 -3.59
N LEU A 376 15.48 0.09 -3.01
CA LEU A 376 16.28 1.23 -2.53
C LEU A 376 17.20 0.87 -1.34
N ALA A 377 16.91 -0.23 -0.64
CA ALA A 377 17.70 -0.63 0.52
C ALA A 377 18.98 -1.35 0.12
N ASN A 378 20.07 -1.07 0.85
CA ASN A 378 21.26 -1.90 0.77
C ASN A 378 21.02 -3.22 1.51
N MET A 379 20.82 -4.31 0.75
CA MET A 379 20.40 -5.60 1.33
C MET A 379 21.07 -6.82 0.66
N LYS A 380 22.14 -6.64 -0.13
CA LYS A 380 22.79 -7.73 -0.89
C LYS A 380 23.10 -8.95 -0.03
N ARG A 381 23.81 -8.77 1.09
CA ARG A 381 24.16 -9.86 1.99
C ARG A 381 22.94 -10.60 2.53
N PHE A 382 21.92 -9.85 2.97
CA PHE A 382 20.69 -10.41 3.48
C PHE A 382 19.94 -11.24 2.41
N LEU A 383 19.92 -10.78 1.17
CA LEU A 383 19.29 -11.51 0.06
C LEU A 383 20.04 -12.79 -0.27
N MET A 384 21.38 -12.77 -0.31
CA MET A 384 22.21 -13.95 -0.54
C MET A 384 21.95 -15.03 0.53
N GLU A 385 22.02 -14.67 1.81
CA GLU A 385 21.75 -15.58 2.93
C GLU A 385 20.31 -16.14 2.88
N THR A 386 19.36 -15.32 2.43
CA THR A 386 17.95 -15.73 2.31
C THR A 386 17.74 -16.65 1.11
N ASP A 387 18.43 -16.41 -0.01
CA ASP A 387 18.39 -17.29 -1.19
C ASP A 387 18.96 -18.68 -0.87
N GLU A 388 20.07 -18.79 -0.15
CA GLU A 388 20.63 -20.06 0.31
C GLU A 388 19.59 -20.86 1.14
N TRP A 389 18.98 -20.19 2.10
CA TRP A 389 17.92 -20.78 2.92
C TRP A 389 16.71 -21.18 2.07
N LEU A 390 16.28 -20.35 1.13
CA LEU A 390 15.16 -20.62 0.23
C LEU A 390 15.45 -21.83 -0.67
N ARG A 391 16.67 -21.94 -1.22
CA ARG A 391 17.10 -23.10 -2.03
C ARG A 391 17.02 -24.39 -1.24
N ARG A 392 17.45 -24.38 0.02
CA ARG A 392 17.29 -25.54 0.92
C ARG A 392 15.81 -25.89 1.12
N ARG A 393 14.93 -24.91 1.29
CA ARG A 393 13.49 -25.13 1.43
C ARG A 393 12.89 -25.74 0.16
N LEU A 394 13.30 -25.30 -1.01
CA LEU A 394 12.85 -25.85 -2.28
C LEU A 394 13.28 -27.31 -2.44
N ARG A 395 14.54 -27.64 -2.14
CA ARG A 395 15.02 -29.02 -2.13
C ARG A 395 14.20 -29.91 -1.16
N MET A 396 13.85 -29.38 0.01
CA MET A 396 12.96 -30.07 0.96
C MET A 396 11.58 -30.37 0.35
N CYS A 397 10.97 -29.40 -0.34
CA CYS A 397 9.68 -29.61 -0.97
C CYS A 397 9.74 -30.63 -2.11
N ILE A 398 10.81 -30.57 -2.93
CA ILE A 398 11.05 -31.50 -4.02
C ILE A 398 11.24 -32.92 -3.47
N TRP A 399 12.10 -33.08 -2.48
CA TRP A 399 12.34 -34.37 -1.86
C TRP A 399 11.06 -34.97 -1.26
N LYS A 400 10.28 -34.18 -0.55
CA LYS A 400 9.00 -34.61 0.03
C LYS A 400 8.01 -35.08 -1.02
N SER A 401 8.02 -34.46 -2.24
CA SER A 401 7.16 -34.88 -3.34
C SER A 401 7.53 -36.26 -3.89
N TRP A 402 8.78 -36.71 -3.73
CA TRP A 402 9.25 -38.05 -4.11
C TRP A 402 8.94 -39.07 -3.01
N LYS A 403 7.69 -39.35 -2.77
CA LYS A 403 7.16 -40.08 -1.63
C LYS A 403 7.79 -41.49 -1.43
N ARG A 404 8.01 -42.22 -2.56
CA ARG A 404 8.49 -43.59 -2.52
C ARG A 404 9.98 -43.67 -2.83
N VAL A 405 10.70 -44.67 -2.21
CA VAL A 405 12.12 -44.88 -2.47
C VAL A 405 12.41 -45.06 -3.95
N LYS A 406 11.62 -45.89 -4.64
CA LYS A 406 11.73 -46.10 -6.10
C LYS A 406 11.66 -44.76 -6.88
N THR A 407 10.75 -43.85 -6.48
CA THR A 407 10.61 -42.51 -7.09
C THR A 407 11.82 -41.62 -6.79
N ARG A 408 12.38 -41.70 -5.58
CA ARG A 408 13.60 -40.98 -5.19
C ARG A 408 14.78 -41.41 -6.05
N ILE A 409 15.01 -42.71 -6.18
CA ILE A 409 16.08 -43.28 -6.99
C ILE A 409 15.95 -42.83 -8.46
N ALA A 410 14.77 -43.03 -9.04
CA ALA A 410 14.53 -42.62 -10.44
C ALA A 410 14.78 -41.12 -10.68
N ASN A 411 14.34 -40.27 -9.76
CA ASN A 411 14.56 -38.82 -9.88
C ASN A 411 16.01 -38.41 -9.63
N LEU A 412 16.74 -39.09 -8.72
CA LEU A 412 18.16 -38.83 -8.53
C LEU A 412 18.95 -39.20 -9.81
N ILE A 413 18.62 -40.34 -10.46
CA ILE A 413 19.23 -40.72 -11.75
C ILE A 413 18.91 -39.65 -12.81
N LYS A 414 17.66 -39.18 -12.92
CA LYS A 414 17.28 -38.07 -13.82
C LYS A 414 18.04 -36.78 -13.51
N CYS A 415 18.42 -36.58 -12.28
CA CYS A 415 19.28 -35.44 -11.87
C CYS A 415 20.77 -35.69 -12.19
N GLY A 416 21.15 -36.77 -12.90
CA GLY A 416 22.54 -37.06 -13.28
C GLY A 416 23.38 -37.67 -12.19
N ILE A 417 22.75 -38.30 -11.19
CA ILE A 417 23.45 -39.06 -10.15
C ILE A 417 23.62 -40.50 -10.66
N ASP A 418 24.83 -41.03 -10.49
CA ASP A 418 25.13 -42.43 -10.79
C ASP A 418 24.15 -43.39 -10.15
N LYS A 419 23.86 -44.50 -10.85
CA LYS A 419 22.84 -45.51 -10.43
C LYS A 419 23.10 -46.05 -9.06
N TYR A 420 24.35 -46.40 -8.74
CA TYR A 420 24.73 -46.94 -7.44
C TYR A 420 24.54 -45.91 -6.32
N GLN A 421 25.03 -44.68 -6.54
CA GLN A 421 24.85 -43.59 -5.59
C GLN A 421 23.37 -43.21 -5.44
N ALA A 422 22.58 -43.22 -6.51
CA ALA A 422 21.16 -42.94 -6.45
C ALA A 422 20.39 -43.98 -5.61
N TYR A 423 20.81 -45.25 -5.70
CA TYR A 423 20.25 -46.32 -4.88
C TYR A 423 20.57 -46.12 -3.39
N MET A 424 21.82 -45.83 -3.06
CA MET A 424 22.28 -45.54 -1.69
C MET A 424 21.53 -44.32 -1.12
N TRP A 425 21.46 -43.23 -1.87
CA TRP A 425 20.88 -41.97 -1.43
C TRP A 425 19.35 -41.99 -1.37
N GLY A 426 18.71 -42.71 -2.27
CA GLY A 426 17.25 -42.86 -2.29
C GLY A 426 16.69 -43.55 -1.05
N ASN A 427 17.51 -44.46 -0.45
CA ASN A 427 17.20 -45.17 0.81
C ASN A 427 17.51 -44.38 2.07
N SER A 428 17.98 -43.10 1.95
CA SER A 428 18.30 -42.27 3.10
C SER A 428 17.13 -42.15 4.06
N ARG A 429 17.39 -42.38 5.36
CA ARG A 429 16.43 -42.19 6.47
C ARG A 429 16.46 -40.84 7.10
N LEU A 430 17.25 -39.90 6.53
CA LEU A 430 17.29 -38.51 7.00
C LEU A 430 15.94 -37.83 6.80
N GLY A 431 15.50 -37.09 7.80
CA GLY A 431 14.29 -36.25 7.68
C GLY A 431 14.42 -35.20 6.59
N ASP A 432 13.28 -34.77 5.98
CA ASP A 432 13.21 -33.93 4.80
C ASP A 432 14.06 -32.65 4.88
N TRP A 433 14.16 -32.03 6.06
CA TRP A 433 14.96 -30.82 6.27
C TRP A 433 16.47 -31.10 6.32
N ARG A 434 16.86 -32.24 6.95
CA ARG A 434 18.27 -32.60 7.03
C ARG A 434 18.81 -32.98 5.65
N ILE A 435 18.10 -33.84 4.92
CA ILE A 435 18.52 -34.25 3.57
C ILE A 435 18.58 -33.06 2.60
N ALA A 436 17.67 -32.08 2.74
CA ALA A 436 17.64 -30.88 1.89
C ALA A 436 18.88 -29.98 2.02
N GLY A 437 19.59 -30.06 3.12
CA GLY A 437 20.87 -29.36 3.35
C GLY A 437 22.08 -30.25 3.27
N SER A 438 21.92 -31.56 2.96
CA SER A 438 23.03 -32.48 2.82
C SER A 438 23.69 -32.37 1.44
N TYR A 439 24.92 -32.86 1.36
CA TYR A 439 25.66 -33.03 0.11
C TYR A 439 24.84 -33.77 -0.96
N ILE A 440 24.04 -34.76 -0.57
CA ILE A 440 23.19 -35.56 -1.47
C ILE A 440 22.29 -34.67 -2.35
N LEU A 441 21.42 -33.87 -1.72
CA LEU A 441 20.48 -33.03 -2.49
C LEU A 441 21.13 -31.75 -3.04
N CYS A 442 22.19 -31.27 -2.42
CA CYS A 442 22.95 -30.15 -2.99
C CYS A 442 23.61 -30.52 -4.32
N ARG A 443 24.11 -31.76 -4.46
CA ARG A 443 24.70 -32.29 -5.70
C ARG A 443 23.63 -32.71 -6.72
N ALA A 444 22.54 -33.33 -6.30
CA ALA A 444 21.48 -33.78 -7.20
C ALA A 444 20.66 -32.57 -7.78
N ILE A 445 20.32 -31.64 -6.90
CA ILE A 445 19.48 -30.47 -7.22
C ILE A 445 20.31 -29.20 -6.96
N THR A 446 21.19 -28.88 -7.89
CA THR A 446 22.07 -27.69 -7.78
C THR A 446 21.26 -26.40 -7.87
N ASN A 447 21.88 -25.26 -7.54
CA ASN A 447 21.22 -23.96 -7.66
C ASN A 447 20.95 -23.62 -9.13
N GLU A 448 21.83 -24.02 -10.05
CA GLU A 448 21.68 -23.84 -11.50
C GLU A 448 20.46 -24.61 -12.01
N LYS A 449 20.28 -25.87 -11.59
CA LYS A 449 19.10 -26.68 -11.96
C LYS A 449 17.81 -26.07 -11.46
N LEU A 450 17.79 -25.52 -10.24
CA LEU A 450 16.62 -24.79 -9.72
C LEU A 450 16.35 -23.53 -10.53
N SER A 451 17.39 -22.80 -10.95
CA SER A 451 17.25 -21.61 -11.81
C SER A 451 16.77 -21.98 -13.21
N MET A 452 17.32 -23.02 -13.84
CA MET A 452 16.85 -23.54 -15.12
C MET A 452 15.41 -24.06 -15.06
N ALA A 453 14.97 -24.58 -13.91
CA ALA A 453 13.56 -24.93 -13.68
C ALA A 453 12.66 -23.71 -13.48
N GLY A 454 13.22 -22.48 -13.51
CA GLY A 454 12.50 -21.22 -13.44
C GLY A 454 12.13 -20.76 -12.02
N TYR A 455 12.82 -21.23 -10.99
CA TYR A 455 12.66 -20.66 -9.65
C TYR A 455 13.43 -19.34 -9.54
N ALA A 456 12.69 -18.26 -9.27
CA ALA A 456 13.26 -16.93 -9.04
C ALA A 456 14.21 -16.88 -7.84
N THR A 457 15.18 -15.98 -7.89
CA THR A 457 16.05 -15.64 -6.75
C THR A 457 15.79 -14.21 -6.31
N LEU A 458 15.91 -13.96 -5.01
CA LEU A 458 15.84 -12.61 -4.45
C LEU A 458 16.97 -11.72 -4.98
N MET A 459 18.19 -12.29 -5.02
CA MET A 459 19.36 -11.57 -5.51
C MET A 459 19.27 -11.28 -7.01
N GLY A 460 18.74 -12.22 -7.82
CA GLY A 460 18.53 -12.00 -9.25
C GLY A 460 17.57 -10.85 -9.51
N SER A 461 16.39 -10.87 -8.83
CA SER A 461 15.43 -9.78 -8.94
C SER A 461 15.98 -8.43 -8.43
N TYR A 462 16.88 -8.45 -7.43
CA TYR A 462 17.51 -7.23 -6.93
C TYR A 462 18.51 -6.63 -7.95
N ILE A 463 19.27 -7.47 -8.66
CA ILE A 463 20.21 -7.02 -9.69
C ILE A 463 19.49 -6.36 -10.88
N GLU A 464 18.28 -6.82 -11.21
CA GLU A 464 17.46 -6.20 -12.26
C GLU A 464 17.16 -4.71 -11.99
N TRP A 465 17.07 -4.32 -10.71
CA TRP A 465 16.88 -2.92 -10.29
C TRP A 465 18.17 -2.12 -10.19
N HIS A 466 19.33 -2.79 -10.22
CA HIS A 466 20.65 -2.19 -10.09
C HIS A 466 21.55 -2.72 -11.21
N PRO A 467 21.23 -2.43 -12.48
CA PRO A 467 22.10 -2.78 -13.58
C PRO A 467 23.49 -2.13 -13.34
N LYS A 468 24.56 -2.88 -13.68
CA LYS A 468 25.94 -2.39 -13.56
C LYS A 468 26.18 -1.28 -14.57
#